data_53247738e214835aa8f98c30d05d75fe
#
_entry.id   53247738e214835aa8f98c30d05d75fe
#
_cell.length_a   1.000
_cell.length_b   1.000
_cell.length_c   1.000
_cell.angle_alpha   90.00
_cell.angle_beta   90.00
_cell.angle_gamma   90.00
#
_symmetry.space_group_name_H-M   'P 1'
#
loop_
_entity.id
_entity.type
_entity.pdbx_description
1 polymer ?
#
loop_
_entity_poly.entity_id
_entity_poly.type
_entity_poly.pdbx_seq_one_letter_code
_entity_poly.pdbx_strand_id
1 'polypeptide(L)'
;TNIDDNDLVSSPEDYLPHPKNYKNWFSFYDEIDLRRHLQDVEIVLIEESLEKTNNKVALAADKLKLRRTTLIEKMKKYSINVNQNIS
;
A
#
# COMPACT_ATOMS: atom_id res chain seq x y z
N THR A 1 -26.15 -12.26 -6.63
CA THR A 1 -25.63 -12.29 -6.54
C THR A 1 -24.75 -12.58 -6.28
N ASN A 2 -24.75 -12.80 -6.09
CA ASN A 2 -23.93 -13.03 -5.81
C ASN A 2 -22.99 -13.22 -6.21
N ILE A 3 -22.75 -13.22 -6.45
CA ILE A 3 -21.84 -13.46 -6.81
C ILE A 3 -20.92 -12.90 -6.80
N ASP A 4 -21.14 -12.25 -7.00
CA ASP A 4 -20.38 -11.34 -6.94
C ASP A 4 -19.45 -11.45 -5.95
N ASP A 5 -19.74 -11.84 -4.92
CA ASP A 5 -18.86 -11.98 -3.92
C ASP A 5 -17.79 -12.82 -4.30
N ASN A 6 -17.99 -13.79 -4.91
CA ASN A 6 -17.01 -14.65 -5.27
C ASN A 6 -16.09 -14.05 -6.16
N ASP A 7 -16.53 -13.27 -7.00
CA ASP A 7 -15.68 -12.66 -7.90
C ASP A 7 -14.67 -11.88 -7.20
N LEU A 8 -14.99 -11.40 -6.09
CA LEU A 8 -14.08 -10.58 -5.39
C LEU A 8 -12.84 -11.29 -5.02
N VAL A 9 -12.88 -12.54 -4.85
CA VAL A 9 -11.70 -13.22 -4.45
C VAL A 9 -11.08 -13.96 -5.53
N SER A 10 -11.43 -13.69 -6.71
CA SER A 10 -10.91 -14.49 -7.78
C SER A 10 -9.46 -14.23 -8.03
N SER A 11 -8.94 -13.06 -7.80
CA SER A 11 -7.59 -12.77 -8.13
C SER A 11 -7.09 -11.65 -7.26
N PRO A 12 -5.83 -11.63 -6.93
CA PRO A 12 -5.29 -10.57 -6.10
C PRO A 12 -5.48 -9.21 -6.71
N GLU A 13 -5.52 -9.13 -8.01
CA GLU A 13 -5.71 -7.85 -8.63
C GLU A 13 -7.05 -7.27 -8.36
N ASP A 14 -8.02 -8.10 -8.04
CA ASP A 14 -9.35 -7.61 -7.78
C ASP A 14 -9.40 -6.87 -6.46
N TYR A 15 -8.39 -7.01 -5.62
CA TYR A 15 -8.40 -6.32 -4.35
C TYR A 15 -7.69 -4.98 -4.43
N LEU A 16 -7.08 -4.66 -5.55
CA LEU A 16 -6.40 -3.39 -5.65
C LEU A 16 -7.41 -2.27 -5.78
N PRO A 17 -7.16 -1.13 -5.19
CA PRO A 17 -8.07 -0.02 -5.29
C PRO A 17 -8.13 0.44 -6.73
N HIS A 18 -9.21 0.23 -7.38
CA HIS A 18 -9.35 0.61 -8.76
C HIS A 18 -9.86 2.04 -8.84
N PRO A 19 -9.45 2.81 -9.83
CA PRO A 19 -9.89 4.19 -9.95
C PRO A 19 -11.40 4.37 -9.91
N LYS A 20 -12.17 3.39 -10.38
CA LYS A 20 -13.59 3.48 -10.32
C LYS A 20 -14.08 3.52 -8.89
N ASN A 21 -13.40 2.80 -8.01
CA ASN A 21 -13.81 2.74 -6.63
C ASN A 21 -13.55 4.07 -5.95
N TYR A 22 -12.49 4.76 -6.36
CA TYR A 22 -12.21 6.05 -5.81
C TYR A 22 -13.26 7.06 -6.26
N LYS A 23 -13.78 6.92 -7.46
CA LYS A 23 -14.77 7.83 -7.93
C LYS A 23 -16.02 7.73 -7.07
N ASN A 24 -16.45 6.50 -6.78
CA ASN A 24 -17.62 6.31 -5.96
C ASN A 24 -17.38 6.83 -4.54
N TRP A 25 -16.20 6.53 -4.02
CA TRP A 25 -15.89 6.93 -2.66
C TRP A 25 -15.87 8.45 -2.55
N PHE A 26 -15.20 9.11 -3.51
CA PHE A 26 -15.04 10.54 -3.43
C PHE A 26 -16.37 11.27 -3.66
N SER A 27 -17.33 10.62 -4.27
CA SER A 27 -18.60 11.28 -4.51
C SER A 27 -19.31 11.58 -3.20
N PHE A 28 -18.90 10.96 -2.10
CA PHE A 28 -19.50 11.24 -0.82
C PHE A 28 -18.80 12.37 -0.08
N TYR A 29 -17.74 12.92 -0.62
CA TYR A 29 -16.97 13.94 0.06
C TYR A 29 -16.87 15.17 -0.81
N ASP A 30 -16.80 16.34 -0.18
CA ASP A 30 -16.68 17.56 -0.94
C ASP A 30 -15.23 17.83 -1.30
N GLU A 31 -14.33 17.40 -0.50
CA GLU A 31 -12.93 17.63 -0.76
C GLU A 31 -12.07 16.63 -0.07
N ILE A 32 -10.83 16.53 -0.47
CA ILE A 32 -9.94 15.58 0.10
C ILE A 32 -8.55 16.16 0.04
N ASP A 33 -7.75 15.95 1.05
CA ASP A 33 -6.35 16.36 1.03
C ASP A 33 -5.60 15.25 0.28
N LEU A 34 -5.43 15.45 -1.00
CA LEU A 34 -4.85 14.40 -1.83
C LEU A 34 -3.47 13.99 -1.38
N ARG A 35 -2.62 14.94 -1.06
CA ARG A 35 -1.27 14.61 -0.66
C ARG A 35 -1.28 13.73 0.59
N ARG A 36 -2.09 14.10 1.57
CA ARG A 36 -2.16 13.35 2.79
C ARG A 36 -2.70 11.95 2.53
N HIS A 37 -3.72 11.87 1.69
CA HIS A 37 -4.32 10.58 1.38
C HIS A 37 -3.30 9.65 0.74
N LEU A 38 -2.52 10.17 -0.23
CA LEU A 38 -1.56 9.32 -0.90
C LEU A 38 -0.42 8.93 0.03
N GLN A 39 -0.05 9.80 0.95
CA GLN A 39 0.97 9.45 1.92
C GLN A 39 0.48 8.34 2.83
N ASP A 40 -0.77 8.40 3.25
CA ASP A 40 -1.32 7.37 4.13
C ASP A 40 -1.34 6.02 3.40
N VAL A 41 -1.66 6.03 2.12
CA VAL A 41 -1.67 4.79 1.34
C VAL A 41 -0.24 4.23 1.27
N GLU A 42 0.74 5.09 1.03
CA GLU A 42 2.12 4.63 0.96
C GLU A 42 2.55 4.03 2.30
N ILE A 43 2.22 4.68 3.39
CA ILE A 43 2.64 4.19 4.69
C ILE A 43 2.05 2.81 4.96
N VAL A 44 0.75 2.66 4.69
CA VAL A 44 0.11 1.38 4.95
C VAL A 44 0.72 0.27 4.09
N LEU A 45 0.96 0.56 2.82
CA LEU A 45 1.50 -0.48 1.94
C LEU A 45 2.93 -0.82 2.29
N ILE A 46 3.72 0.16 2.72
CA ILE A 46 5.08 -0.12 3.12
C ILE A 46 5.07 -0.97 4.39
N GLU A 47 4.24 -0.60 5.35
CA GLU A 47 4.20 -1.36 6.59
C GLU A 47 3.74 -2.79 6.36
N GLU A 48 2.74 -2.96 5.50
CA GLU A 48 2.25 -4.30 5.21
C GLU A 48 3.28 -5.12 4.45
N SER A 49 4.02 -4.50 3.54
CA SER A 49 5.01 -5.26 2.80
C SER A 49 6.17 -5.66 3.71
N LEU A 50 6.49 -4.82 4.69
CA LEU A 50 7.54 -5.18 5.63
C LEU A 50 7.06 -6.32 6.53
N GLU A 51 5.80 -6.28 6.93
CA GLU A 51 5.30 -7.34 7.76
C GLU A 51 5.27 -8.65 7.00
N LYS A 52 4.87 -8.65 5.75
CA LYS A 52 4.83 -9.86 4.98
C LYS A 52 6.19 -10.46 4.73
N THR A 53 7.25 -9.67 4.83
CA THR A 53 8.58 -10.15 4.54
C THR A 53 9.45 -10.20 5.77
N ASN A 54 8.86 -10.14 6.95
CA ASN A 54 9.61 -10.21 8.20
C ASN A 54 10.64 -9.10 8.26
N ASN A 55 10.25 -7.92 7.83
CA ASN A 55 11.08 -6.72 7.89
C ASN A 55 12.33 -6.79 7.01
N LYS A 56 12.29 -7.59 5.97
CA LYS A 56 13.41 -7.64 5.05
C LYS A 56 13.18 -6.60 3.98
N VAL A 57 13.91 -5.52 4.07
CA VAL A 57 13.67 -4.36 3.23
C VAL A 57 13.79 -4.67 1.75
N ALA A 58 14.77 -5.45 1.36
CA ALA A 58 14.91 -5.75 -0.07
C ALA A 58 13.70 -6.51 -0.61
N LEU A 59 13.17 -7.45 0.19
CA LEU A 59 12.02 -8.19 -0.26
C LEU A 59 10.76 -7.33 -0.25
N ALA A 60 10.65 -6.44 0.73
CA ALA A 60 9.52 -5.55 0.77
C ALA A 60 9.52 -4.63 -0.44
N ALA A 61 10.69 -4.15 -0.83
CA ALA A 61 10.79 -3.30 -2.01
C ALA A 61 10.35 -4.06 -3.26
N ASP A 62 10.72 -5.35 -3.35
CA ASP A 62 10.28 -6.13 -4.47
C ASP A 62 8.77 -6.27 -4.51
N LYS A 63 8.13 -6.42 -3.35
CA LYS A 63 6.69 -6.57 -3.31
C LYS A 63 6.00 -5.29 -3.78
N LEU A 64 6.66 -4.15 -3.63
CA LEU A 64 6.08 -2.90 -4.03
C LEU A 64 6.65 -2.43 -5.37
N LYS A 65 7.49 -3.24 -6.00
CA LYS A 65 8.12 -2.90 -7.26
C LYS A 65 8.89 -1.61 -7.16
N LEU A 66 9.61 -1.45 -6.07
CA LEU A 66 10.44 -0.29 -5.85
C LEU A 66 11.89 -0.75 -5.71
N ARG A 67 12.81 0.17 -5.90
CA ARG A 67 14.18 -0.13 -5.63
C ARG A 67 14.37 -0.07 -4.15
N ARG A 68 15.33 -0.82 -3.63
CA ARG A 68 15.59 -0.84 -2.20
C ARG A 68 15.90 0.55 -1.69
N THR A 69 16.70 1.33 -2.43
CA THR A 69 17.05 2.67 -1.97
C THR A 69 15.82 3.58 -1.93
N THR A 70 14.92 3.43 -2.89
CA THR A 70 13.71 4.23 -2.91
C THR A 70 12.84 3.91 -1.70
N LEU A 71 12.73 2.62 -1.38
CA LEU A 71 11.94 2.23 -0.23
C LEU A 71 12.56 2.78 1.06
N ILE A 72 13.88 2.70 1.18
CA ILE A 72 14.54 3.21 2.36
C ILE A 72 14.32 4.70 2.52
N GLU A 73 14.33 5.44 1.42
CA GLU A 73 14.11 6.87 1.49
C GLU A 73 12.68 7.16 1.95
N LYS A 74 11.72 6.38 1.48
CA LYS A 74 10.36 6.59 1.91
C LYS A 74 10.19 6.22 3.38
N MET A 75 10.86 5.17 3.80
CA MET A 75 10.80 4.78 5.21
C MET A 75 11.36 5.89 6.10
N LYS A 76 12.43 6.53 5.66
CA LYS A 76 12.97 7.62 6.46
C LYS A 76 12.02 8.80 6.46
N LYS A 77 11.41 9.07 5.33
CA LYS A 77 10.50 10.18 5.23
C LYS A 77 9.33 10.02 6.17
N TYR A 78 8.83 8.79 6.31
CA TYR A 78 7.67 8.53 7.14
C TYR A 78 8.03 7.99 8.53
N SER A 79 9.29 7.97 8.84
CA SER A 79 9.77 7.50 10.15
C SER A 79 9.36 6.06 10.42
N ILE A 80 9.38 5.23 9.39
CA ILE A 80 9.07 3.82 9.56
C ILE A 80 10.37 3.08 9.84
N ASN A 81 10.43 2.42 10.95
CA ASN A 81 11.64 1.71 11.32
C ASN A 81 11.42 0.23 11.35
N VAL A 82 12.45 -0.53 11.02
CA VAL A 82 12.36 -1.96 11.19
C VAL A 82 13.33 -2.25 12.24
N ASN A 83 12.97 -3.10 13.11
CA ASN A 83 13.82 -3.47 14.13
C ASN A 83 14.96 -4.26 13.77
N GLN A 84 15.13 -4.74 12.70
CA GLN A 84 16.18 -5.47 12.37
C GLN A 84 17.15 -4.70 11.92
N ASN A 85 17.95 -4.28 12.48
CA ASN A 85 18.85 -3.47 12.08
C ASN A 85 19.70 -4.01 11.12
N ILE A 86 19.68 -5.03 10.85
CA ILE A 86 20.45 -5.53 9.95
C ILE A 86 20.11 -5.27 8.71
N SER A 87 19.19 -4.79 8.41
CA SER A 87 18.77 -4.61 7.14
C SER A 87 19.49 -3.91 6.21
#